data_33b29d45379a8d97054acc27fb1ce898
#
_entry.id   33b29d45379a8d97054acc27fb1ce898
#
_cell.length_a   1.000
_cell.length_b   1.000
_cell.length_c   1.000
_cell.angle_alpha   90.00
_cell.angle_beta   90.00
_cell.angle_gamma   90.00
#
_symmetry.space_group_name_H-M   'P 1'
#
loop_
_entity.id
_entity.type
_entity.pdbx_description
1 polymer ?
#
loop_
_entity_poly.entity_id
_entity_poly.type
_entity_poly.pdbx_seq_one_letter_code
_entity_poly.pdbx_strand_id
1 'polypeptide(L)'
;MPNSEFKDLGYNFKIECVDSIPTELRDEFKKELSQTDQELIDYFFNLKLNNKLDYLISIENHFIGYCSIQVDETYWNLYEIYIRKEYRELGIGTKLFEAINIDSKKDNKQIRTYTLPSDRTAKNFYESNRITARVLIMEQKRSTSRYKI
;
A
#
# COMPACT_ATOMS: atom_id res chain seq x y z
N MET A 1 -10.60 9.15 -11.90
CA MET A 1 -10.19 9.55 -10.56
C MET A 1 -9.42 10.85 -10.62
N PRO A 2 -9.66 11.76 -9.69
CA PRO A 2 -8.94 13.02 -9.69
C PRO A 2 -7.47 12.83 -9.35
N ASN A 3 -6.65 13.63 -10.02
CA ASN A 3 -5.24 13.74 -9.69
C ASN A 3 -5.07 14.85 -8.65
N SER A 4 -4.11 14.68 -7.75
CA SER A 4 -3.77 15.68 -6.74
C SER A 4 -2.34 16.15 -6.93
N GLU A 5 -2.15 17.46 -6.84
CA GLU A 5 -0.83 18.05 -6.83
C GLU A 5 -0.68 18.86 -5.55
N PHE A 6 0.49 18.76 -4.92
CA PHE A 6 0.80 19.54 -3.74
C PHE A 6 2.28 19.88 -3.67
N LYS A 7 2.59 20.90 -2.89
CA LYS A 7 3.96 21.36 -2.69
C LYS A 7 4.35 21.18 -1.23
N ASP A 8 5.44 20.50 -1.00
CA ASP A 8 5.96 20.27 0.35
C ASP A 8 7.47 20.32 0.32
N LEU A 9 8.07 20.92 1.33
CA LEU A 9 9.53 21.08 1.45
C LEU A 9 10.17 21.71 0.20
N GLY A 10 9.42 22.53 -0.53
CA GLY A 10 9.91 23.18 -1.75
C GLY A 10 9.83 22.33 -3.01
N TYR A 11 9.33 21.11 -2.93
CA TYR A 11 9.20 20.19 -4.07
C TYR A 11 7.74 20.03 -4.50
N ASN A 12 7.54 19.83 -5.80
CA ASN A 12 6.23 19.56 -6.35
C ASN A 12 5.97 18.06 -6.37
N PHE A 13 4.92 17.64 -5.67
CA PHE A 13 4.47 16.26 -5.63
C PHE A 13 3.19 16.11 -6.45
N LYS A 14 3.05 14.96 -7.08
CA LYS A 14 1.85 14.62 -7.85
C LYS A 14 1.40 13.23 -7.50
N ILE A 15 0.11 13.09 -7.19
CA ILE A 15 -0.55 11.81 -6.99
C ILE A 15 -1.56 11.65 -8.12
N GLU A 16 -1.45 10.56 -8.87
CA GLU A 16 -2.33 10.32 -10.01
C GLU A 16 -2.79 8.87 -10.08
N CYS A 17 -4.01 8.67 -10.54
CA CYS A 17 -4.51 7.34 -10.85
C CYS A 17 -3.97 6.92 -12.22
N VAL A 18 -3.41 5.74 -12.29
CA VAL A 18 -2.76 5.22 -13.51
C VAL A 18 -3.32 3.85 -13.88
N ASP A 19 -3.12 3.44 -15.13
CA ASP A 19 -3.59 2.14 -15.60
C ASP A 19 -2.75 1.00 -15.05
N SER A 20 -1.47 1.23 -14.85
CA SER A 20 -0.56 0.23 -14.29
C SER A 20 0.61 0.89 -13.57
N ILE A 21 1.14 0.20 -12.57
CA ILE A 21 2.30 0.65 -11.82
C ILE A 21 3.57 0.29 -12.59
N PRO A 22 4.57 1.19 -12.67
CA PRO A 22 5.86 0.85 -13.25
C PRO A 22 6.45 -0.39 -12.59
N THR A 23 6.87 -1.34 -13.40
CA THR A 23 7.45 -2.62 -12.95
C THR A 23 8.60 -2.41 -11.98
N GLU A 24 9.42 -1.40 -12.21
CA GLU A 24 10.54 -1.04 -11.35
C GLU A 24 10.11 -0.83 -9.89
N LEU A 25 9.04 -0.08 -9.65
CA LEU A 25 8.53 0.17 -8.29
C LEU A 25 8.00 -1.10 -7.64
N ARG A 26 7.26 -1.91 -8.37
CA ARG A 26 6.74 -3.17 -7.83
C ARG A 26 7.87 -4.14 -7.50
N ASP A 27 8.88 -4.21 -8.34
CA ASP A 27 10.04 -5.07 -8.11
C ASP A 27 10.83 -4.63 -6.88
N GLU A 28 10.99 -3.31 -6.67
CA GLU A 28 11.63 -2.79 -5.46
C GLU A 28 10.86 -3.19 -4.20
N PHE A 29 9.54 -3.04 -4.22
CA PHE A 29 8.69 -3.42 -3.10
C PHE A 29 8.79 -4.92 -2.82
N LYS A 30 8.69 -5.73 -3.86
CA LYS A 30 8.79 -7.19 -3.75
C LYS A 30 10.13 -7.61 -3.17
N LYS A 31 11.21 -6.98 -3.60
CA LYS A 31 12.55 -7.25 -3.08
C LYS A 31 12.66 -6.90 -1.60
N GLU A 32 12.11 -5.76 -1.19
CA GLU A 32 12.11 -5.35 0.21
C GLU A 32 11.30 -6.33 1.07
N LEU A 33 10.13 -6.74 0.61
CA LEU A 33 9.31 -7.72 1.32
C LEU A 33 10.03 -9.07 1.45
N SER A 34 10.78 -9.50 0.44
CA SER A 34 11.51 -10.78 0.49
C SER A 34 12.56 -10.79 1.58
N GLN A 35 13.08 -9.64 1.97
CA GLN A 35 14.04 -9.51 3.06
C GLN A 35 13.37 -9.59 4.43
N THR A 36 12.06 -9.32 4.49
CA THR A 36 11.29 -9.35 5.73
C THR A 36 10.62 -10.70 5.91
N ASP A 37 9.83 -11.14 4.95
CA ASP A 37 9.07 -12.37 5.05
C ASP A 37 8.57 -12.81 3.66
N GLN A 38 8.91 -14.04 3.27
CA GLN A 38 8.44 -14.62 2.02
C GLN A 38 6.92 -14.78 1.97
N GLU A 39 6.27 -14.97 3.12
CA GLU A 39 4.81 -15.07 3.18
C GLU A 39 4.11 -13.80 2.71
N LEU A 40 4.72 -12.62 2.92
CA LEU A 40 4.18 -11.36 2.44
C LEU A 40 4.10 -11.36 0.91
N ILE A 41 5.14 -11.84 0.26
CA ILE A 41 5.16 -11.94 -1.20
C ILE A 41 4.09 -12.90 -1.67
N ASP A 42 4.03 -14.09 -1.09
CA ASP A 42 3.08 -15.11 -1.49
C ASP A 42 1.64 -14.63 -1.30
N TYR A 43 1.38 -13.90 -0.23
CA TYR A 43 0.05 -13.38 0.04
C TYR A 43 -0.34 -12.25 -0.92
N PHE A 44 0.50 -11.23 -1.07
CA PHE A 44 0.12 -10.02 -1.79
C PHE A 44 0.28 -10.12 -3.30
N PHE A 45 1.31 -10.78 -3.79
CA PHE A 45 1.64 -10.76 -5.21
C PHE A 45 1.01 -11.89 -6.01
N ASN A 46 0.42 -12.89 -5.34
CA ASN A 46 -0.31 -13.96 -6.00
C ASN A 46 -1.82 -13.72 -6.08
N LEU A 47 -2.29 -12.60 -5.55
CA LEU A 47 -3.70 -12.25 -5.61
C LEU A 47 -4.08 -11.82 -7.03
N LYS A 48 -5.18 -12.39 -7.55
CA LYS A 48 -5.79 -11.93 -8.80
C LYS A 48 -6.86 -10.93 -8.44
N LEU A 49 -6.59 -9.66 -8.68
CA LEU A 49 -7.48 -8.58 -8.29
C LEU A 49 -8.28 -8.08 -9.48
N ASN A 50 -9.61 -8.02 -9.31
CA ASN A 50 -10.54 -7.36 -10.23
C ASN A 50 -10.83 -5.95 -9.72
N ASN A 51 -11.28 -5.06 -10.60
CA ASN A 51 -11.63 -3.66 -10.25
C ASN A 51 -10.50 -2.95 -9.52
N LYS A 52 -9.32 -3.00 -10.11
CA LYS A 52 -8.10 -2.49 -9.52
C LYS A 52 -7.94 -1.00 -9.80
N LEU A 53 -7.57 -0.25 -8.75
CA LEU A 53 -7.14 1.14 -8.87
C LEU A 53 -5.70 1.25 -8.43
N ASP A 54 -4.88 1.82 -9.29
CA ASP A 54 -3.47 2.06 -9.02
C ASP A 54 -3.21 3.56 -8.93
N TYR A 55 -2.57 3.98 -7.85
CA TYR A 55 -2.15 5.36 -7.65
C TYR A 55 -0.63 5.44 -7.63
N LEU A 56 -0.11 6.43 -8.32
CA LEU A 56 1.31 6.67 -8.43
C LEU A 56 1.64 8.04 -7.85
N ILE A 57 2.67 8.11 -7.02
CA ILE A 57 3.17 9.39 -6.52
C ILE A 57 4.54 9.69 -7.12
N SER A 58 4.71 10.92 -7.58
CA SER A 58 5.97 11.40 -8.16
C SER A 58 6.39 12.72 -7.53
N ILE A 59 7.68 12.98 -7.59
CA ILE A 59 8.31 14.24 -7.19
C ILE A 59 9.11 14.75 -8.38
N GLU A 60 8.83 15.99 -8.83
CA GLU A 60 9.50 16.59 -9.98
C GLU A 60 9.63 15.60 -11.16
N ASN A 61 8.54 14.88 -11.47
CA ASN A 61 8.46 13.88 -12.54
C ASN A 61 9.23 12.57 -12.28
N HIS A 62 9.74 12.34 -11.06
CA HIS A 62 10.32 11.06 -10.68
C HIS A 62 9.32 10.25 -9.86
N PHE A 63 9.13 9.00 -10.23
CA PHE A 63 8.25 8.10 -9.50
C PHE A 63 8.90 7.71 -8.17
N ILE A 64 8.20 7.94 -7.07
CA ILE A 64 8.73 7.67 -5.73
C ILE A 64 7.91 6.69 -4.92
N GLY A 65 6.73 6.32 -5.39
CA GLY A 65 5.90 5.37 -4.67
C GLY A 65 4.59 5.09 -5.37
N TYR A 66 3.83 4.17 -4.81
CA TYR A 66 2.53 3.80 -5.35
C TYR A 66 1.67 3.12 -4.31
N CYS A 67 0.39 2.96 -4.64
CA CYS A 67 -0.47 2.00 -3.94
C CYS A 67 -1.40 1.32 -4.94
N SER A 68 -1.83 0.11 -4.59
CA SER A 68 -2.77 -0.69 -5.39
C SER A 68 -3.96 -1.07 -4.53
N ILE A 69 -5.15 -0.83 -5.06
CA ILE A 69 -6.41 -0.98 -4.36
C ILE A 69 -7.32 -1.86 -5.22
N GLN A 70 -8.02 -2.77 -4.56
CA GLN A 70 -9.12 -3.50 -5.20
C GLN A 70 -10.44 -2.97 -4.63
N VAL A 71 -11.35 -2.58 -5.49
CA VAL A 71 -12.65 -2.04 -5.09
C VAL A 71 -13.70 -3.15 -5.12
N ASP A 72 -14.36 -3.39 -3.99
CA ASP A 72 -15.53 -4.26 -3.94
C ASP A 72 -16.80 -3.45 -3.63
N GLU A 73 -17.90 -4.12 -3.34
CA GLU A 73 -19.18 -3.43 -3.10
C GLU A 73 -19.17 -2.56 -1.84
N THR A 74 -18.35 -2.89 -0.85
CA THR A 74 -18.34 -2.23 0.45
C THR A 74 -17.04 -1.52 0.76
N TYR A 75 -15.92 -2.05 0.29
CA TYR A 75 -14.60 -1.59 0.69
C TYR A 75 -13.70 -1.25 -0.47
N TRP A 76 -12.80 -0.33 -0.21
CA TRP A 76 -11.57 -0.12 -0.95
C TRP A 76 -10.49 -0.90 -0.23
N ASN A 77 -10.06 -2.01 -0.82
CA ASN A 77 -9.09 -2.92 -0.21
C ASN A 77 -7.68 -2.52 -0.66
N LEU A 78 -6.92 -1.93 0.24
CA LEU A 78 -5.55 -1.51 -0.02
C LEU A 78 -4.62 -2.70 0.24
N TYR A 79 -4.05 -3.24 -0.81
CA TYR A 79 -3.15 -4.41 -0.73
C TYR A 79 -1.68 -4.05 -0.77
N GLU A 80 -1.31 -3.03 -1.54
CA GLU A 80 0.09 -2.62 -1.70
C GLU A 80 0.20 -1.13 -1.48
N ILE A 81 1.15 -0.72 -0.64
CA ILE A 81 1.57 0.67 -0.52
C ILE A 81 3.08 0.68 -0.33
N TYR A 82 3.77 1.46 -1.14
CA TYR A 82 5.21 1.50 -1.16
C TYR A 82 5.72 2.91 -1.44
N ILE A 83 6.65 3.37 -0.63
CA ILE A 83 7.39 4.60 -0.85
C ILE A 83 8.87 4.23 -0.91
N ARG A 84 9.58 4.70 -1.92
CA ARG A 84 11.00 4.49 -2.06
C ARG A 84 11.73 4.94 -0.80
N LYS A 85 12.71 4.18 -0.38
CA LYS A 85 13.40 4.34 0.90
C LYS A 85 13.93 5.75 1.13
N GLU A 86 14.46 6.38 0.10
CA GLU A 86 15.03 7.72 0.17
C GLU A 86 14.00 8.82 0.48
N TYR A 87 12.73 8.51 0.28
CA TYR A 87 11.63 9.47 0.46
C TYR A 87 10.74 9.15 1.66
N ARG A 88 11.16 8.23 2.50
CA ARG A 88 10.41 7.87 3.71
C ARG A 88 10.63 8.88 4.82
N GLU A 89 9.75 8.84 5.82
CA GLU A 89 9.79 9.73 7.00
C GLU A 89 9.54 11.21 6.67
N LEU A 90 9.04 11.50 5.48
CA LEU A 90 8.67 12.85 5.04
C LEU A 90 7.15 13.06 5.01
N GLY A 91 6.36 12.09 5.51
CA GLY A 91 4.91 12.18 5.49
C GLY A 91 4.28 11.87 4.14
N ILE A 92 5.05 11.38 3.17
CA ILE A 92 4.56 11.11 1.81
C ILE A 92 3.54 9.98 1.80
N GLY A 93 3.81 8.89 2.53
CA GLY A 93 2.86 7.78 2.65
C GLY A 93 1.52 8.23 3.24
N THR A 94 1.55 9.12 4.22
CA THR A 94 0.35 9.71 4.81
C THR A 94 -0.41 10.55 3.79
N LYS A 95 0.29 11.34 2.98
CA LYS A 95 -0.33 12.11 1.90
C LYS A 95 -1.03 11.22 0.88
N LEU A 96 -0.37 10.14 0.49
CA LEU A 96 -0.96 9.15 -0.42
C LEU A 96 -2.19 8.52 0.21
N PHE A 97 -2.11 8.12 1.47
CA PHE A 97 -3.24 7.54 2.19
C PHE A 97 -4.41 8.52 2.31
N GLU A 98 -4.14 9.78 2.61
CA GLU A 98 -5.17 10.82 2.67
C GLU A 98 -5.88 10.98 1.32
N ALA A 99 -5.15 10.95 0.21
CA ALA A 99 -5.72 11.06 -1.12
C ALA A 99 -6.69 9.93 -1.42
N ILE A 100 -6.29 8.68 -1.14
CA ILE A 100 -7.18 7.54 -1.38
C ILE A 100 -8.37 7.54 -0.41
N ASN A 101 -8.19 8.03 0.79
CA ASN A 101 -9.29 8.11 1.76
C ASN A 101 -10.36 9.10 1.31
N ILE A 102 -9.96 10.23 0.74
CA ILE A 102 -10.89 11.20 0.16
C ILE A 102 -11.67 10.56 -0.99
N ASP A 103 -11.00 9.88 -1.89
CA ASP A 103 -11.62 9.24 -3.04
C ASP A 103 -12.56 8.11 -2.63
N SER A 104 -12.17 7.29 -1.64
CA SER A 104 -13.02 6.21 -1.15
C SER A 104 -14.32 6.73 -0.52
N LYS A 105 -14.24 7.84 0.20
CA LYS A 105 -15.42 8.48 0.79
C LYS A 105 -16.37 9.03 -0.25
N LYS A 106 -15.84 9.57 -1.35
CA LYS A 106 -16.68 10.00 -2.49
C LYS A 106 -17.43 8.84 -3.11
N ASP A 107 -16.88 7.65 -3.03
CA ASP A 107 -17.49 6.39 -3.48
C ASP A 107 -18.37 5.75 -2.40
N ASN A 108 -18.54 6.37 -1.26
CA ASN A 108 -19.28 5.86 -0.08
C ASN A 108 -18.74 4.53 0.42
N LYS A 109 -17.43 4.34 0.37
CA LYS A 109 -16.78 3.10 0.81
C LYS A 109 -15.67 3.41 1.80
N GLN A 110 -15.40 2.44 2.66
CA GLN A 110 -14.33 2.52 3.64
C GLN A 110 -13.08 1.81 3.14
N ILE A 111 -11.92 2.25 3.61
CA ILE A 111 -10.66 1.58 3.31
C ILE A 111 -10.47 0.43 4.29
N ARG A 112 -10.07 -0.71 3.73
CA ARG A 112 -9.62 -1.88 4.47
C ARG A 112 -8.21 -2.20 4.01
N THR A 113 -7.32 -2.52 4.95
CA THR A 113 -5.94 -2.90 4.62
C THR A 113 -5.64 -4.29 5.14
N TYR A 114 -4.55 -4.86 4.65
CA TYR A 114 -4.11 -6.21 4.98
C TYR A 114 -2.64 -6.16 5.34
N THR A 115 -2.28 -6.78 6.45
CA THR A 115 -0.88 -6.90 6.87
C THR A 115 -0.71 -8.17 7.68
N LEU A 116 0.48 -8.76 7.64
CA LEU A 116 0.79 -9.88 8.52
C LEU A 116 1.07 -9.37 9.94
N PRO A 117 0.75 -10.17 10.97
CA PRO A 117 1.04 -9.78 12.36
C PRO A 117 2.51 -9.45 12.63
N SER A 118 3.41 -10.04 11.85
CA SER A 118 4.85 -9.81 11.96
C SER A 118 5.32 -8.51 11.33
N ASP A 119 4.51 -7.88 10.49
CA ASP A 119 4.88 -6.63 9.82
C ASP A 119 4.52 -5.43 10.66
N ARG A 120 5.35 -5.12 11.63
CA ARG A 120 5.12 -4.01 12.56
C ARG A 120 5.19 -2.64 11.89
N THR A 121 6.02 -2.50 10.89
CA THR A 121 6.15 -1.24 10.17
C THR A 121 4.84 -0.87 9.46
N ALA A 122 4.25 -1.82 8.75
CA ALA A 122 2.95 -1.62 8.11
C ALA A 122 1.85 -1.38 9.14
N LYS A 123 1.79 -2.18 10.22
CA LYS A 123 0.81 -1.99 11.29
C LYS A 123 0.88 -0.59 11.90
N ASN A 124 2.08 -0.15 12.23
CA ASN A 124 2.27 1.17 12.84
C ASN A 124 1.83 2.28 11.89
N PHE A 125 2.15 2.15 10.60
CA PHE A 125 1.71 3.10 9.59
C PHE A 125 0.19 3.18 9.53
N TYR A 126 -0.49 2.03 9.46
CA TYR A 126 -1.95 2.00 9.38
C TYR A 126 -2.59 2.52 10.66
N GLU A 127 -2.09 2.14 11.81
CA GLU A 127 -2.61 2.61 13.10
C GLU A 127 -2.45 4.12 13.25
N SER A 128 -1.34 4.69 12.78
CA SER A 128 -1.15 6.14 12.80
C SER A 128 -2.12 6.88 11.87
N ASN A 129 -2.70 6.17 10.90
CA ASN A 129 -3.73 6.69 9.99
C ASN A 129 -5.14 6.25 10.39
N ARG A 130 -5.35 5.90 11.66
CA ARG A 130 -6.65 5.58 12.25
C ARG A 130 -7.28 4.29 11.74
N ILE A 131 -6.46 3.36 11.29
CA ILE A 131 -6.90 2.02 10.93
C ILE A 131 -6.48 1.08 12.05
N THR A 132 -7.42 0.31 12.57
CA THR A 132 -7.18 -0.63 13.67
C THR A 132 -7.43 -2.06 13.20
N ALA A 133 -6.73 -3.00 13.81
CA ALA A 133 -6.93 -4.41 13.53
C ALA A 133 -8.31 -4.84 14.05
N ARG A 134 -9.14 -5.39 13.18
CA ARG A 134 -10.50 -5.82 13.54
C ARG A 134 -10.75 -7.30 13.40
N VAL A 135 -10.00 -7.96 12.52
CA VAL A 135 -10.18 -9.38 12.22
C VAL A 135 -8.81 -10.01 12.10
N LEU A 136 -8.65 -11.19 12.69
CA LEU A 136 -7.48 -12.03 12.50
C LEU A 136 -7.89 -13.26 11.70
N ILE A 137 -7.14 -13.56 10.66
CA ILE A 137 -7.30 -14.81 9.91
C ILE A 137 -6.40 -15.85 10.56
N MET A 138 -7.00 -16.92 11.05
CA MET A 138 -6.29 -18.00 11.72
C MET A 138 -6.21 -19.20 10.79
N GLU A 139 -5.02 -19.68 10.53
CA GLU A 139 -4.77 -20.78 9.61
C GLU A 139 -3.95 -21.86 10.28
N GLN A 140 -3.99 -23.07 9.71
CA GLN A 140 -3.10 -24.13 10.17
C GLN A 140 -1.66 -23.68 9.99
N LYS A 141 -0.80 -24.10 10.90
CA LYS A 141 0.62 -23.78 10.85
C LYS A 141 1.24 -24.27 9.55
N ARG A 142 1.93 -23.38 8.85
CA ARG A 142 2.60 -23.71 7.60
C ARG A 142 3.92 -24.42 7.87
N SER A 143 4.28 -25.37 6.99
CA SER A 143 5.55 -26.10 7.08
C SER A 143 6.67 -25.26 6.48
N THR A 144 6.96 -24.12 7.06
CA THR A 144 8.12 -23.32 6.66
C THR A 144 9.22 -23.46 7.69
N SER A 145 10.48 -23.39 7.26
CA SER A 145 11.62 -23.52 8.14
C SER A 145 11.64 -22.49 9.27
N ARG A 146 11.03 -21.34 9.05
CA ARG A 146 10.99 -20.27 10.04
C ARG A 146 10.25 -20.66 11.31
N TYR A 147 9.24 -21.50 11.21
CA TYR A 147 8.40 -21.91 12.33
C TYR A 147 8.55 -23.40 12.69
N LYS A 148 9.63 -24.01 12.26
CA LYS A 148 9.95 -25.36 12.68
C LYS A 148 10.21 -25.40 14.18
N ILE A 149 9.54 -26.28 14.81
CA ILE A 149 9.72 -26.59 16.21
C ILE A 149 10.53 -27.87 16.34
#